data_8bebf47239f687a90a2bc83529986119
#
_entry.id   8bebf47239f687a90a2bc83529986119
#
_cell.length_a   1.000
_cell.length_b   1.000
_cell.length_c   1.000
_cell.angle_alpha   90.00
_cell.angle_beta   90.00
_cell.angle_gamma   90.00
#
_symmetry.space_group_name_H-M   'P 1'
#
loop_
_entity.id
_entity.type
_entity.pdbx_description
1 polymer ?
#
loop_
_entity_poly.entity_id
_entity_poly.type
_entity_poly.pdbx_seq_one_letter_code
_entity_poly.pdbx_strand_id
1 'polypeptide(L)'
;MPWFPEFFSAVELARRQTRATGLADPVGQYFAALNKGETQVLETVWPGEVTVYDPRAGEIHSHRQLRRFVKQNQVFLAEHHARTHTLAATCVAGRAVVELIVHLEANGRELAWPVAVVAESPTDVSVVFRTYCSRWPVDGRRYVRPPILPARQVQLADVVGRYQAALDAGDAEAAVETFARDGYFREATGSHPTHSGTAELRSFFTWRFSAGGGNGLEHCEVTDDGHRCALEYNCIRWGSHDLTPQAGLIVYERGQDGLLAAARAYDDVEAPVGRPAKRPN
;
A
#
# COMPACT_ATOMS: atom_id res chain seq x y z
N MET A 1 19.62 16.42 8.50
CA MET A 1 18.74 15.81 9.51
C MET A 1 18.06 14.63 8.86
N PRO A 2 17.94 13.47 9.52
CA PRO A 2 17.09 12.44 9.01
C PRO A 2 15.64 12.99 8.99
N TRP A 3 14.98 12.82 7.90
CA TRP A 3 13.65 13.30 7.62
C TRP A 3 12.60 12.77 8.58
N PHE A 4 12.89 11.61 9.19
CA PHE A 4 11.96 10.80 9.93
C PHE A 4 12.63 10.20 11.14
N PRO A 5 12.60 10.88 12.29
CA PRO A 5 13.12 10.31 13.52
C PRO A 5 12.50 8.95 13.84
N GLU A 6 11.19 8.81 13.56
CA GLU A 6 10.45 7.57 13.82
C GLU A 6 10.67 6.49 12.75
N PHE A 7 11.18 6.89 11.60
CA PHE A 7 11.54 5.97 10.53
C PHE A 7 12.66 5.01 10.93
N PHE A 8 13.57 5.44 11.80
CA PHE A 8 14.61 4.57 12.31
C PHE A 8 14.06 3.36 13.06
N SER A 9 12.96 3.50 13.75
CA SER A 9 12.34 2.36 14.47
C SER A 9 11.79 1.31 13.52
N ALA A 10 11.24 1.70 12.38
CA ALA A 10 10.73 0.75 11.38
C ALA A 10 11.82 0.20 10.50
N VAL A 11 12.78 1.02 10.11
CA VAL A 11 13.98 0.53 9.43
C VAL A 11 14.71 -0.47 10.33
N GLU A 12 14.80 -0.22 11.63
CA GLU A 12 15.38 -1.15 12.57
C GLU A 12 14.53 -2.42 12.74
N LEU A 13 13.20 -2.31 12.77
CA LEU A 13 12.30 -3.45 12.79
C LEU A 13 12.41 -4.27 11.51
N ALA A 14 12.38 -3.60 10.35
CA ALA A 14 12.59 -4.23 9.05
C ALA A 14 13.98 -4.87 8.96
N ARG A 15 15.04 -4.22 9.47
CA ARG A 15 16.40 -4.78 9.57
C ARG A 15 16.44 -6.04 10.42
N ARG A 16 15.78 -6.07 11.57
CA ARG A 16 15.74 -7.25 12.45
C ARG A 16 15.02 -8.40 11.77
N GLN A 17 13.88 -8.13 11.15
CA GLN A 17 13.11 -9.12 10.40
C GLN A 17 13.87 -9.58 9.15
N THR A 18 14.50 -8.67 8.41
CA THR A 18 15.29 -8.97 7.22
C THR A 18 16.57 -9.74 7.54
N ARG A 19 17.24 -9.44 8.68
CA ARG A 19 18.36 -10.27 9.17
C ARG A 19 17.93 -11.67 9.54
N ALA A 20 16.74 -11.82 10.13
CA ALA A 20 16.16 -13.13 10.43
C ALA A 20 15.83 -13.93 9.17
N THR A 21 15.56 -13.27 8.04
CA THR A 21 15.24 -13.88 6.74
C THR A 21 16.45 -13.97 5.79
N GLY A 22 17.64 -13.47 6.20
CA GLY A 22 18.86 -13.52 5.40
C GLY A 22 18.95 -12.49 4.27
N LEU A 23 18.09 -11.47 4.24
CA LEU A 23 18.11 -10.40 3.25
C LEU A 23 18.91 -9.19 3.71
N ALA A 24 19.61 -8.51 2.78
CA ALA A 24 20.04 -7.12 2.95
C ALA A 24 18.79 -6.22 3.09
N ASP A 25 18.82 -5.21 3.98
CA ASP A 25 17.69 -4.30 4.24
C ASP A 25 17.41 -3.34 3.05
N PRO A 26 16.66 -3.75 2.02
CA PRO A 26 16.45 -2.94 0.82
C PRO A 26 15.62 -1.70 1.11
N VAL A 27 14.65 -1.82 1.99
CA VAL A 27 13.72 -0.73 2.31
C VAL A 27 14.44 0.40 3.05
N GLY A 28 15.24 0.06 4.06
CA GLY A 28 16.01 1.06 4.79
C GLY A 28 17.01 1.80 3.90
N GLN A 29 17.63 1.10 2.97
CA GLN A 29 18.57 1.71 2.03
C GLN A 29 17.87 2.62 1.01
N TYR A 30 16.72 2.21 0.51
CA TYR A 30 15.89 3.03 -0.37
C TYR A 30 15.47 4.34 0.30
N PHE A 31 14.97 4.26 1.51
CA PHE A 31 14.56 5.45 2.23
C PHE A 31 15.75 6.33 2.67
N ALA A 32 16.87 5.74 3.01
CA ALA A 32 18.09 6.51 3.28
C ALA A 32 18.53 7.29 2.03
N ALA A 33 18.42 6.70 0.84
CA ALA A 33 18.70 7.38 -0.43
C ALA A 33 17.73 8.54 -0.69
N LEU A 34 16.42 8.32 -0.50
CA LEU A 34 15.41 9.39 -0.63
C LEU A 34 15.67 10.55 0.32
N ASN A 35 16.05 10.26 1.57
CA ASN A 35 16.34 11.26 2.58
C ASN A 35 17.57 12.11 2.27
N LYS A 36 18.63 11.47 1.81
CA LYS A 36 19.90 12.14 1.52
C LYS A 36 19.89 12.80 0.14
N GLY A 37 18.99 12.41 -0.76
CA GLY A 37 19.03 12.78 -2.17
C GLY A 37 20.18 12.11 -2.92
N GLU A 38 20.69 10.98 -2.43
CA GLU A 38 21.86 10.27 -2.92
C GLU A 38 21.53 8.80 -3.18
N THR A 39 22.01 8.25 -4.27
CA THR A 39 21.73 6.87 -4.70
C THR A 39 22.92 5.92 -4.57
N GLN A 40 24.10 6.44 -4.20
CA GLN A 40 25.34 5.69 -4.25
C GLN A 40 25.30 4.38 -3.44
N VAL A 41 24.63 4.39 -2.29
CA VAL A 41 24.49 3.20 -1.46
C VAL A 41 23.63 2.15 -2.15
N LEU A 42 22.50 2.57 -2.76
CA LEU A 42 21.65 1.66 -3.54
C LEU A 42 22.39 1.07 -4.72
N GLU A 43 23.11 1.90 -5.48
CA GLU A 43 23.88 1.47 -6.65
C GLU A 43 25.06 0.54 -6.27
N THR A 44 25.59 0.66 -5.05
CA THR A 44 26.67 -0.22 -4.56
C THR A 44 26.10 -1.57 -4.10
N VAL A 45 24.97 -1.57 -3.44
CA VAL A 45 24.35 -2.81 -2.91
C VAL A 45 23.66 -3.59 -4.02
N TRP A 46 23.02 -2.90 -4.96
CA TRP A 46 22.38 -3.52 -6.14
C TRP A 46 23.01 -3.00 -7.43
N PRO A 47 24.21 -3.48 -7.78
CA PRO A 47 24.94 -3.00 -8.96
C PRO A 47 24.30 -3.43 -10.28
N GLY A 48 23.43 -4.42 -10.27
CA GLY A 48 22.72 -4.90 -11.45
C GLY A 48 21.62 -3.93 -11.88
N GLU A 49 20.54 -3.90 -11.15
CA GLU A 49 19.39 -3.05 -11.47
C GLU A 49 18.64 -2.61 -10.22
N VAL A 50 18.29 -1.32 -10.19
CA VAL A 50 17.31 -0.75 -9.25
C VAL A 50 16.13 -0.22 -10.06
N THR A 51 15.00 -0.90 -9.96
CA THR A 51 13.75 -0.51 -10.61
C THR A 51 12.80 0.11 -9.60
N VAL A 52 12.17 1.23 -9.95
CA VAL A 52 11.16 1.87 -9.10
C VAL A 52 9.89 2.10 -9.89
N TYR A 53 8.77 1.65 -9.34
CA TYR A 53 7.43 1.98 -9.80
C TYR A 53 6.81 2.98 -8.82
N ASP A 54 6.72 4.23 -9.24
CA ASP A 54 6.19 5.33 -8.42
C ASP A 54 4.95 5.93 -9.06
N PRO A 55 3.85 6.19 -8.31
CA PRO A 55 2.60 6.72 -8.88
C PRO A 55 2.71 8.15 -9.40
N ARG A 56 3.77 8.89 -9.05
CA ARG A 56 4.01 10.27 -9.51
C ARG A 56 5.05 10.34 -10.62
N ALA A 57 6.11 9.57 -10.50
CA ALA A 57 7.23 9.59 -11.43
C ALA A 57 7.15 8.53 -12.54
N GLY A 58 6.24 7.54 -12.40
CA GLY A 58 6.13 6.41 -13.32
C GLY A 58 7.21 5.35 -13.09
N GLU A 59 7.68 4.73 -14.15
CA GLU A 59 8.69 3.67 -14.12
C GLU A 59 10.11 4.22 -14.26
N ILE A 60 11.02 3.71 -13.43
CA ILE A 60 12.42 4.12 -13.36
C ILE A 60 13.28 2.87 -13.45
N HIS A 61 14.09 2.74 -14.50
CA HIS A 61 14.85 1.52 -14.82
C HIS A 61 16.36 1.71 -14.90
N SER A 62 16.88 2.94 -14.76
CA SER A 62 18.31 3.18 -14.88
C SER A 62 18.84 3.99 -13.69
N HIS A 63 20.12 3.82 -13.37
CA HIS A 63 20.77 4.61 -12.34
C HIS A 63 20.67 6.13 -12.59
N ARG A 64 20.70 6.57 -13.86
CA ARG A 64 20.48 7.98 -14.20
C ARG A 64 19.08 8.47 -13.85
N GLN A 65 18.05 7.68 -14.16
CA GLN A 65 16.67 8.00 -13.80
C GLN A 65 16.46 7.93 -12.29
N LEU A 66 17.06 6.94 -11.62
CA LEU A 66 17.00 6.80 -10.18
C LEU A 66 17.58 8.04 -9.46
N ARG A 67 18.76 8.52 -9.87
CA ARG A 67 19.39 9.73 -9.31
C ARG A 67 18.47 10.95 -9.45
N ARG A 68 17.87 11.12 -10.62
CA ARG A 68 16.93 12.22 -10.87
C ARG A 68 15.68 12.09 -9.98
N PHE A 69 15.10 10.90 -9.91
CA PHE A 69 13.93 10.61 -9.09
C PHE A 69 14.17 10.87 -7.61
N VAL A 70 15.26 10.35 -7.06
CA VAL A 70 15.63 10.54 -5.65
C VAL A 70 15.81 12.02 -5.33
N LYS A 71 16.49 12.78 -6.21
CA LYS A 71 16.66 14.23 -6.04
C LYS A 71 15.35 15.00 -6.10
N GLN A 72 14.45 14.65 -7.02
CA GLN A 72 13.14 15.28 -7.14
C GLN A 72 12.26 14.99 -5.92
N ASN A 73 12.29 13.75 -5.40
CA ASN A 73 11.58 13.43 -4.17
C ASN A 73 12.11 14.19 -2.97
N GLN A 74 13.42 14.29 -2.80
CA GLN A 74 14.02 15.09 -1.73
C GLN A 74 13.51 16.53 -1.76
N VAL A 75 13.49 17.16 -2.93
CA VAL A 75 12.99 18.54 -3.10
C VAL A 75 11.50 18.62 -2.73
N PHE A 76 10.69 17.74 -3.29
CA PHE A 76 9.25 17.70 -3.02
C PHE A 76 8.95 17.56 -1.52
N LEU A 77 9.62 16.65 -0.86
CA LEU A 77 9.39 16.41 0.55
C LEU A 77 9.85 17.61 1.41
N ALA A 78 10.95 18.27 1.02
CA ALA A 78 11.43 19.47 1.70
C ALA A 78 10.47 20.66 1.54
N GLU A 79 9.96 20.88 0.32
CA GLU A 79 9.00 21.94 0.00
C GLU A 79 7.67 21.80 0.75
N HIS A 80 7.27 20.55 1.05
CA HIS A 80 6.03 20.25 1.76
C HIS A 80 6.23 19.98 3.25
N HIS A 81 7.40 20.25 3.82
CA HIS A 81 7.74 20.00 5.23
C HIS A 81 7.39 18.58 5.68
N ALA A 82 7.57 17.61 4.78
CA ALA A 82 7.08 16.26 4.98
C ALA A 82 7.78 15.55 6.15
N ARG A 83 6.96 14.85 6.96
CA ARG A 83 7.41 13.97 8.06
C ARG A 83 6.74 12.62 7.87
N THR A 84 7.46 11.55 8.11
CA THR A 84 6.91 10.18 7.95
C THR A 84 6.86 9.47 9.27
N HIS A 85 5.71 8.87 9.53
CA HIS A 85 5.49 7.92 10.60
C HIS A 85 5.33 6.52 10.00
N THR A 86 6.10 5.54 10.50
CA THR A 86 5.91 4.16 10.06
C THR A 86 4.82 3.50 10.87
N LEU A 87 3.86 2.95 10.15
CA LEU A 87 2.74 2.24 10.73
C LEU A 87 3.08 0.78 10.99
N ALA A 88 3.63 0.09 9.99
CA ALA A 88 3.94 -1.33 10.07
C ALA A 88 4.96 -1.77 9.01
N ALA A 89 5.54 -2.96 9.21
CA ALA A 89 6.33 -3.64 8.19
C ALA A 89 5.98 -5.13 8.19
N THR A 90 5.78 -5.69 6.99
CA THR A 90 5.52 -7.11 6.74
C THR A 90 6.69 -7.65 5.93
N CYS A 91 7.41 -8.63 6.42
CA CYS A 91 8.64 -9.10 5.80
C CYS A 91 8.67 -10.62 5.67
N VAL A 92 9.04 -11.09 4.49
CA VAL A 92 9.34 -12.48 4.18
C VAL A 92 10.67 -12.57 3.43
N ALA A 93 11.15 -13.78 3.17
CA ALA A 93 12.37 -13.97 2.37
C ALA A 93 12.18 -13.32 0.97
N GLY A 94 13.10 -12.44 0.59
CA GLY A 94 13.10 -11.76 -0.71
C GLY A 94 12.14 -10.58 -0.86
N ARG A 95 11.25 -10.30 0.13
CA ARG A 95 10.27 -9.24 0.01
C ARG A 95 9.91 -8.58 1.35
N ALA A 96 9.73 -7.26 1.30
CA ALA A 96 9.25 -6.47 2.43
C ALA A 96 8.19 -5.46 1.97
N VAL A 97 7.18 -5.24 2.79
CA VAL A 97 6.16 -4.19 2.62
C VAL A 97 6.20 -3.29 3.83
N VAL A 98 6.42 -2.00 3.61
CA VAL A 98 6.44 -0.99 4.68
C VAL A 98 5.28 -0.02 4.49
N GLU A 99 4.47 0.11 5.51
CA GLU A 99 3.33 1.01 5.57
C GLU A 99 3.72 2.29 6.31
N LEU A 100 3.43 3.43 5.72
CA LEU A 100 3.81 4.76 6.21
C LEU A 100 2.59 5.70 6.24
N ILE A 101 2.62 6.65 7.16
CA ILE A 101 1.81 7.87 7.08
C ILE A 101 2.78 9.03 6.88
N VAL A 102 2.64 9.73 5.77
CA VAL A 102 3.42 10.93 5.44
C VAL A 102 2.58 12.14 5.85
N HIS A 103 3.01 12.86 6.88
CA HIS A 103 2.46 14.16 7.24
C HIS A 103 3.14 15.22 6.39
N LEU A 104 2.37 16.00 5.65
CA LEU A 104 2.89 17.03 4.76
C LEU A 104 1.94 18.23 4.69
N GLU A 105 2.48 19.38 4.32
CA GLU A 105 1.71 20.58 4.08
C GLU A 105 1.39 20.72 2.58
N ALA A 106 0.10 20.78 2.24
CA ALA A 106 -0.34 21.06 0.88
C ALA A 106 -1.54 22.02 0.90
N ASN A 107 -1.53 23.02 0.03
CA ASN A 107 -2.59 24.02 -0.08
C ASN A 107 -2.94 24.71 1.28
N GLY A 108 -1.93 24.95 2.12
CA GLY A 108 -2.09 25.58 3.43
C GLY A 108 -2.76 24.69 4.49
N ARG A 109 -2.79 23.38 4.28
CA ARG A 109 -3.36 22.40 5.21
C ARG A 109 -2.34 21.29 5.48
N GLU A 110 -2.33 20.84 6.73
CA GLU A 110 -1.62 19.62 7.08
C GLU A 110 -2.44 18.41 6.62
N LEU A 111 -1.79 17.49 5.91
CA LEU A 111 -2.37 16.26 5.40
C LEU A 111 -1.63 15.07 6.00
N ALA A 112 -2.37 14.00 6.29
CA ALA A 112 -1.82 12.70 6.60
C ALA A 112 -2.06 11.77 5.39
N TRP A 113 -0.98 11.37 4.73
CA TRP A 113 -0.99 10.66 3.47
C TRP A 113 -0.49 9.23 3.66
N PRO A 114 -1.37 8.22 3.52
CA PRO A 114 -0.98 6.83 3.58
C PRO A 114 -0.16 6.42 2.35
N VAL A 115 0.98 5.80 2.59
CA VAL A 115 1.88 5.28 1.56
C VAL A 115 2.33 3.89 1.96
N ALA A 116 2.37 2.96 1.02
CA ALA A 116 3.04 1.67 1.23
C ALA A 116 4.09 1.45 0.14
N VAL A 117 5.23 0.88 0.54
CA VAL A 117 6.31 0.54 -0.37
C VAL A 117 6.62 -0.94 -0.25
N VAL A 118 6.52 -1.62 -1.38
CA VAL A 118 6.98 -3.00 -1.54
C VAL A 118 8.41 -2.96 -2.06
N ALA A 119 9.32 -3.67 -1.41
CA ALA A 119 10.66 -3.93 -1.89
C ALA A 119 10.82 -5.42 -2.14
N GLU A 120 11.30 -5.78 -3.32
CA GLU A 120 11.51 -7.15 -3.74
C GLU A 120 12.91 -7.28 -4.36
N SER A 121 13.66 -8.30 -3.94
CA SER A 121 14.97 -8.61 -4.50
C SER A 121 14.87 -9.86 -5.40
N PRO A 122 14.65 -9.69 -6.72
CA PRO A 122 14.55 -10.83 -7.66
C PRO A 122 15.85 -11.60 -7.78
N THR A 123 16.98 -10.94 -7.55
CA THR A 123 18.33 -11.51 -7.52
C THR A 123 19.17 -10.81 -6.45
N ASP A 124 20.31 -11.38 -6.10
CA ASP A 124 21.25 -10.79 -5.12
C ASP A 124 21.80 -9.42 -5.54
N VAL A 125 21.69 -9.06 -6.82
CA VAL A 125 22.25 -7.82 -7.37
C VAL A 125 21.21 -6.84 -7.86
N SER A 126 19.92 -7.15 -7.76
CA SER A 126 18.84 -6.30 -8.23
C SER A 126 17.73 -6.15 -7.19
N VAL A 127 17.06 -5.00 -7.21
CA VAL A 127 15.93 -4.70 -6.34
C VAL A 127 14.85 -3.93 -7.11
N VAL A 128 13.61 -4.25 -6.79
CA VAL A 128 12.42 -3.56 -7.32
C VAL A 128 11.67 -2.92 -6.18
N PHE A 129 11.36 -1.64 -6.29
CA PHE A 129 10.49 -0.91 -5.38
C PHE A 129 9.17 -0.57 -6.07
N ARG A 130 8.06 -0.87 -5.43
CA ARG A 130 6.72 -0.50 -5.88
C ARG A 130 6.04 0.33 -4.79
N THR A 131 5.76 1.60 -5.09
CA THR A 131 5.09 2.52 -4.16
C THR A 131 3.61 2.55 -4.48
N TYR A 132 2.77 2.40 -3.46
CA TYR A 132 1.31 2.48 -3.53
C TYR A 132 0.80 3.60 -2.63
N CYS A 133 0.02 4.50 -3.20
CA CYS A 133 -0.66 5.57 -2.46
C CYS A 133 -1.75 6.18 -3.34
N SER A 134 -2.80 6.71 -2.72
CA SER A 134 -3.73 7.61 -3.41
C SER A 134 -3.08 8.97 -3.65
N ARG A 135 -3.26 9.55 -4.83
CA ARG A 135 -2.81 10.92 -5.10
C ARG A 135 -3.83 11.98 -4.68
N TRP A 136 -5.05 11.55 -4.36
CA TRP A 136 -6.14 12.45 -4.01
C TRP A 136 -5.82 13.44 -2.88
N PRO A 137 -5.19 13.04 -1.77
CA PRO A 137 -4.91 13.97 -0.67
C PRO A 137 -3.99 15.12 -1.07
N VAL A 138 -3.03 14.85 -1.98
CA VAL A 138 -1.99 15.80 -2.37
C VAL A 138 -2.39 16.61 -3.60
N ASP A 139 -2.86 15.94 -4.65
CA ASP A 139 -3.09 16.56 -5.97
C ASP A 139 -4.57 16.91 -6.22
N GLY A 140 -5.49 16.49 -5.33
CA GLY A 140 -6.93 16.62 -5.54
C GLY A 140 -7.46 15.79 -6.72
N ARG A 141 -6.68 14.84 -7.22
CA ARG A 141 -7.01 13.97 -8.35
C ARG A 141 -6.75 12.52 -8.00
N ARG A 142 -7.65 11.65 -8.40
CA ARG A 142 -7.40 10.21 -8.38
C ARG A 142 -6.55 9.84 -9.58
N TYR A 143 -5.64 8.92 -9.36
CA TYR A 143 -4.78 8.39 -10.39
C TYR A 143 -4.96 6.88 -10.48
N VAL A 144 -5.68 6.47 -11.51
CA VAL A 144 -5.83 5.05 -11.85
C VAL A 144 -4.50 4.55 -12.40
N ARG A 145 -3.92 3.60 -11.72
CA ARG A 145 -2.63 3.05 -12.09
C ARG A 145 -2.81 1.78 -12.92
N PRO A 146 -2.22 1.71 -14.12
CA PRO A 146 -2.24 0.47 -14.89
C PRO A 146 -1.54 -0.67 -14.12
N PRO A 147 -1.80 -1.94 -14.48
CA PRO A 147 -1.16 -3.10 -13.87
C PRO A 147 0.36 -2.97 -13.82
N ILE A 148 0.94 -3.24 -12.65
CA ILE A 148 2.40 -3.30 -12.44
C ILE A 148 2.84 -4.75 -12.51
N LEU A 149 2.02 -5.66 -11.99
CA LEU A 149 2.27 -7.08 -11.94
C LEU A 149 1.20 -7.84 -12.72
N PRO A 150 1.56 -8.96 -13.34
CA PRO A 150 0.58 -9.86 -13.95
C PRO A 150 -0.23 -10.57 -12.88
N ALA A 151 -1.47 -10.91 -13.20
CA ALA A 151 -2.29 -11.78 -12.38
C ALA A 151 -1.64 -13.16 -12.21
N ARG A 152 -1.73 -13.71 -11.00
CA ARG A 152 -1.24 -15.05 -10.64
C ARG A 152 -2.26 -15.77 -9.79
N GLN A 153 -2.18 -17.10 -9.80
CA GLN A 153 -2.91 -17.90 -8.81
C GLN A 153 -2.20 -17.75 -7.46
N VAL A 154 -2.83 -17.01 -6.55
CA VAL A 154 -2.36 -16.82 -5.19
C VAL A 154 -3.35 -17.52 -4.25
N GLN A 155 -2.84 -18.33 -3.34
CA GLN A 155 -3.65 -18.91 -2.29
C GLN A 155 -3.67 -17.96 -1.10
N LEU A 156 -4.87 -17.47 -0.79
CA LEU A 156 -5.13 -16.71 0.43
C LEU A 156 -5.78 -17.65 1.44
N ALA A 157 -5.08 -17.92 2.50
CA ALA A 157 -5.58 -18.77 3.58
C ALA A 157 -6.41 -17.95 4.58
N ASP A 158 -7.15 -18.65 5.42
CA ASP A 158 -7.82 -18.14 6.62
C ASP A 158 -8.82 -17.00 6.38
N VAL A 159 -8.82 -16.02 7.28
CA VAL A 159 -9.72 -14.86 7.28
C VAL A 159 -9.53 -13.96 6.06
N VAL A 160 -8.29 -13.86 5.54
CA VAL A 160 -8.01 -13.03 4.35
C VAL A 160 -8.71 -13.60 3.12
N GLY A 161 -8.64 -14.92 2.93
CA GLY A 161 -9.37 -15.61 1.85
C GLY A 161 -10.89 -15.45 1.98
N ARG A 162 -11.44 -15.57 3.19
CA ARG A 162 -12.88 -15.33 3.44
C ARG A 162 -13.29 -13.91 3.11
N TYR A 163 -12.48 -12.92 3.52
CA TYR A 163 -12.73 -11.52 3.18
C TYR A 163 -12.72 -11.28 1.67
N GLN A 164 -11.74 -11.84 0.95
CA GLN A 164 -11.67 -11.71 -0.51
C GLN A 164 -12.88 -12.32 -1.20
N ALA A 165 -13.35 -13.49 -0.74
CA ALA A 165 -14.55 -14.12 -1.27
C ALA A 165 -15.81 -13.26 -1.02
N ALA A 166 -15.97 -12.70 0.17
CA ALA A 166 -17.06 -11.78 0.49
C ALA A 166 -17.00 -10.48 -0.34
N LEU A 167 -15.79 -9.94 -0.55
CA LEU A 167 -15.55 -8.75 -1.36
C LEU A 167 -15.95 -8.99 -2.83
N ASP A 168 -15.57 -10.13 -3.40
CA ASP A 168 -15.91 -10.50 -4.79
C ASP A 168 -17.41 -10.75 -4.97
N ALA A 169 -18.04 -11.41 -3.99
CA ALA A 169 -19.49 -11.66 -3.98
C ALA A 169 -20.32 -10.38 -3.75
N GLY A 170 -19.75 -9.34 -3.13
CA GLY A 170 -20.48 -8.16 -2.69
C GLY A 170 -21.37 -8.43 -1.48
N ASP A 171 -20.96 -9.39 -0.64
CA ASP A 171 -21.65 -9.76 0.58
C ASP A 171 -21.16 -8.92 1.75
N ALA A 172 -21.94 -7.91 2.12
CA ALA A 172 -21.57 -6.96 3.17
C ALA A 172 -21.49 -7.62 4.55
N GLU A 173 -22.41 -8.53 4.87
CA GLU A 173 -22.44 -9.20 6.18
C GLU A 173 -21.26 -10.18 6.28
N ALA A 174 -21.03 -11.01 5.26
CA ALA A 174 -19.87 -11.90 5.23
C ALA A 174 -18.53 -11.12 5.32
N ALA A 175 -18.44 -9.94 4.68
CA ALA A 175 -17.26 -9.08 4.80
C ALA A 175 -17.10 -8.57 6.24
N VAL A 176 -18.17 -8.12 6.89
CA VAL A 176 -18.15 -7.63 8.28
C VAL A 176 -17.78 -8.75 9.26
N GLU A 177 -18.27 -9.97 9.06
CA GLU A 177 -17.99 -11.13 9.90
C GLU A 177 -16.49 -11.55 9.90
N THR A 178 -15.72 -11.08 8.92
CA THR A 178 -14.27 -11.32 8.90
C THR A 178 -13.49 -10.39 9.83
N PHE A 179 -14.07 -9.29 10.32
CA PHE A 179 -13.39 -8.35 11.20
C PHE A 179 -13.63 -8.66 12.68
N ALA A 180 -12.60 -8.40 13.48
CA ALA A 180 -12.73 -8.36 14.93
C ALA A 180 -13.74 -7.26 15.33
N ARG A 181 -14.31 -7.38 16.54
CA ARG A 181 -15.35 -6.47 17.04
C ARG A 181 -14.95 -4.99 16.96
N ASP A 182 -13.70 -4.69 17.21
CA ASP A 182 -13.07 -3.37 17.16
C ASP A 182 -12.18 -3.18 15.91
N GLY A 183 -12.26 -4.12 14.98
CA GLY A 183 -11.54 -4.08 13.72
C GLY A 183 -11.94 -2.89 12.85
N TYR A 184 -11.06 -2.50 11.92
CA TYR A 184 -11.30 -1.35 11.06
C TYR A 184 -10.88 -1.56 9.61
N PHE A 185 -11.54 -0.81 8.72
CA PHE A 185 -11.12 -0.63 7.33
C PHE A 185 -10.67 0.82 7.11
N ARG A 186 -9.49 1.02 6.51
CA ARG A 186 -8.96 2.32 6.12
C ARG A 186 -8.90 2.44 4.60
N GLU A 187 -9.59 3.45 4.07
CA GLU A 187 -9.49 3.80 2.65
C GLU A 187 -8.16 4.52 2.35
N ALA A 188 -7.76 4.52 1.06
CA ALA A 188 -6.49 5.07 0.61
C ALA A 188 -6.41 6.62 0.64
N THR A 189 -7.54 7.31 0.74
CA THR A 189 -7.65 8.76 0.52
C THR A 189 -7.30 9.63 1.72
N GLY A 190 -6.58 9.13 2.72
CA GLY A 190 -6.10 9.90 3.87
C GLY A 190 -6.23 9.14 5.19
N SER A 191 -5.82 9.79 6.28
CA SER A 191 -5.94 9.25 7.64
C SER A 191 -7.38 9.06 8.10
N HIS A 192 -8.30 9.76 7.49
CA HIS A 192 -9.73 9.61 7.57
C HIS A 192 -10.30 9.51 6.15
N PRO A 193 -11.22 8.66 5.83
CA PRO A 193 -12.14 7.94 6.69
C PRO A 193 -11.60 6.56 7.10
N THR A 194 -11.70 6.25 8.37
CA THR A 194 -11.52 4.91 8.92
C THR A 194 -12.87 4.44 9.42
N HIS A 195 -13.29 3.26 8.98
CA HIS A 195 -14.54 2.65 9.40
C HIS A 195 -14.22 1.63 10.49
N SER A 196 -14.60 1.91 11.74
CA SER A 196 -14.21 1.11 12.90
C SER A 196 -15.42 0.43 13.56
N GLY A 197 -15.23 -0.82 13.92
CA GLY A 197 -16.25 -1.64 14.56
C GLY A 197 -17.37 -2.08 13.63
N THR A 198 -18.15 -3.04 14.09
CA THR A 198 -19.16 -3.75 13.30
C THR A 198 -20.19 -2.82 12.64
N ALA A 199 -20.64 -1.76 13.32
CA ALA A 199 -21.68 -0.87 12.81
C ALA A 199 -21.20 0.00 11.64
N GLU A 200 -20.02 0.62 11.77
CA GLU A 200 -19.45 1.45 10.71
C GLU A 200 -19.00 0.61 9.52
N LEU A 201 -18.40 -0.56 9.77
CA LEU A 201 -18.02 -1.50 8.73
C LEU A 201 -19.25 -1.97 7.94
N ARG A 202 -20.36 -2.32 8.62
CA ARG A 202 -21.62 -2.70 7.96
C ARG A 202 -22.15 -1.58 7.08
N SER A 203 -22.20 -0.36 7.59
CA SER A 203 -22.64 0.81 6.83
C SER A 203 -21.78 1.04 5.60
N PHE A 204 -20.45 0.94 5.76
CA PHE A 204 -19.47 1.09 4.69
C PHE A 204 -19.64 0.02 3.59
N PHE A 205 -19.66 -1.27 3.93
CA PHE A 205 -19.79 -2.33 2.93
C PHE A 205 -21.17 -2.37 2.27
N THR A 206 -22.24 -2.10 3.01
CA THR A 206 -23.59 -1.96 2.43
C THR A 206 -23.63 -0.85 1.40
N TRP A 207 -23.03 0.31 1.71
CA TRP A 207 -22.91 1.40 0.76
C TRP A 207 -22.00 1.03 -0.43
N ARG A 208 -20.86 0.41 -0.17
CA ARG A 208 -19.88 0.03 -1.19
C ARG A 208 -20.48 -0.93 -2.23
N PHE A 209 -21.33 -1.84 -1.82
CA PHE A 209 -21.97 -2.83 -2.68
C PHE A 209 -23.38 -2.42 -3.16
N SER A 210 -23.83 -1.20 -2.83
CA SER A 210 -25.19 -0.73 -3.18
C SER A 210 -25.48 -0.63 -4.68
N ALA A 211 -24.43 -0.58 -5.52
CA ALA A 211 -24.55 -0.60 -6.98
C ALA A 211 -24.76 -2.03 -7.55
N GLY A 212 -24.87 -3.05 -6.69
CA GLY A 212 -24.98 -4.46 -7.05
C GLY A 212 -23.61 -5.11 -7.35
N GLY A 213 -23.37 -6.29 -6.79
CA GLY A 213 -22.13 -7.04 -6.90
C GLY A 213 -20.99 -6.47 -6.05
N GLY A 214 -19.89 -7.18 -6.04
CA GLY A 214 -18.71 -6.85 -5.27
C GLY A 214 -17.57 -6.23 -6.09
N ASN A 215 -16.37 -6.31 -5.56
CA ASN A 215 -15.16 -5.87 -6.26
C ASN A 215 -14.37 -7.10 -6.71
N GLY A 216 -14.23 -7.28 -8.02
CA GLY A 216 -13.38 -8.34 -8.58
C GLY A 216 -11.91 -7.91 -8.58
N LEU A 217 -11.08 -8.73 -7.96
CA LEU A 217 -9.63 -8.52 -7.89
C LEU A 217 -8.90 -9.70 -8.52
N GLU A 218 -8.00 -9.44 -9.46
CA GLU A 218 -6.99 -10.38 -9.88
C GLU A 218 -5.80 -10.26 -8.92
N HIS A 219 -5.51 -11.32 -8.18
CA HIS A 219 -4.39 -11.34 -7.26
C HIS A 219 -3.07 -11.45 -8.03
N CYS A 220 -2.06 -10.68 -7.61
CA CYS A 220 -0.77 -10.66 -8.27
C CYS A 220 0.33 -11.26 -7.39
N GLU A 221 0.46 -10.78 -6.14
CA GLU A 221 1.52 -11.19 -5.26
C GLU A 221 1.11 -11.03 -3.79
N VAL A 222 1.62 -11.91 -2.92
CA VAL A 222 1.35 -11.90 -1.48
C VAL A 222 2.64 -11.86 -0.68
N THR A 223 2.68 -10.96 0.29
CA THR A 223 3.70 -10.94 1.34
C THR A 223 3.00 -11.19 2.67
N ASP A 224 3.18 -12.37 3.26
CA ASP A 224 2.47 -12.81 4.47
C ASP A 224 3.47 -13.32 5.51
N ASP A 225 3.54 -12.65 6.67
CA ASP A 225 4.42 -13.03 7.78
C ASP A 225 3.68 -13.79 8.90
N GLY A 226 2.41 -14.19 8.64
CA GLY A 226 1.54 -14.87 9.59
C GLY A 226 0.74 -13.91 10.47
N HIS A 227 1.22 -12.69 10.70
CA HIS A 227 0.50 -11.64 11.41
C HIS A 227 -0.12 -10.63 10.43
N ARG A 228 0.62 -10.23 9.41
CA ARG A 228 0.16 -9.35 8.36
C ARG A 228 0.26 -10.01 6.99
N CYS A 229 -0.71 -9.71 6.15
CA CYS A 229 -0.78 -10.16 4.77
C CYS A 229 -0.94 -8.94 3.87
N ALA A 230 0.06 -8.63 3.08
CA ALA A 230 0.00 -7.61 2.05
C ALA A 230 -0.31 -8.28 0.70
N LEU A 231 -1.38 -7.86 0.05
CA LEU A 231 -1.86 -8.36 -1.23
C LEU A 231 -1.71 -7.28 -2.29
N GLU A 232 -0.87 -7.52 -3.29
CA GLU A 232 -0.83 -6.75 -4.54
C GLU A 232 -1.82 -7.35 -5.52
N TYR A 233 -2.65 -6.52 -6.17
CA TYR A 233 -3.74 -6.95 -7.03
C TYR A 233 -3.99 -6.00 -8.20
N ASN A 234 -4.77 -6.47 -9.19
CA ASN A 234 -5.41 -5.62 -10.18
C ASN A 234 -6.92 -5.62 -9.94
N CYS A 235 -7.52 -4.47 -9.69
CA CYS A 235 -8.97 -4.34 -9.63
C CYS A 235 -9.53 -4.34 -11.06
N ILE A 236 -10.39 -5.32 -11.36
CA ILE A 236 -10.94 -5.56 -12.71
C ILE A 236 -12.44 -5.36 -12.77
N ARG A 237 -13.11 -5.26 -11.63
CA ARG A 237 -14.58 -5.13 -11.58
C ARG A 237 -15.02 -4.33 -10.35
N TRP A 238 -16.01 -3.49 -10.54
CA TRP A 238 -16.71 -2.80 -9.46
C TRP A 238 -18.21 -2.98 -9.61
N GLY A 239 -18.83 -3.71 -8.70
CA GLY A 239 -20.24 -4.10 -8.82
C GLY A 239 -20.45 -4.94 -10.08
N SER A 240 -21.39 -4.50 -10.91
CA SER A 240 -21.69 -5.13 -12.21
C SER A 240 -20.86 -4.59 -13.38
N HIS A 241 -19.89 -3.68 -13.14
CA HIS A 241 -19.12 -3.02 -14.18
C HIS A 241 -17.69 -3.55 -14.24
N ASP A 242 -17.29 -4.02 -15.41
CA ASP A 242 -15.90 -4.34 -15.70
C ASP A 242 -15.07 -3.05 -15.77
N LEU A 243 -13.88 -3.11 -15.23
CA LEU A 243 -12.92 -2.01 -15.23
C LEU A 243 -11.71 -2.36 -16.09
N THR A 244 -11.09 -1.35 -16.67
CA THR A 244 -9.69 -1.49 -17.10
C THR A 244 -8.88 -1.85 -15.86
N PRO A 245 -8.06 -2.93 -15.90
CA PRO A 245 -7.32 -3.39 -14.73
C PRO A 245 -6.49 -2.29 -14.08
N GLN A 246 -6.60 -2.16 -12.76
CA GLN A 246 -6.01 -1.08 -11.97
C GLN A 246 -5.18 -1.67 -10.83
N ALA A 247 -3.87 -1.36 -10.80
CA ALA A 247 -2.98 -1.86 -9.77
C ALA A 247 -3.31 -1.28 -8.39
N GLY A 248 -3.31 -2.14 -7.38
CA GLY A 248 -3.54 -1.77 -5.99
C GLY A 248 -2.78 -2.62 -5.00
N LEU A 249 -2.76 -2.15 -3.76
CA LEU A 249 -2.23 -2.85 -2.60
C LEU A 249 -3.18 -2.68 -1.41
N ILE A 250 -3.41 -3.77 -0.71
CA ILE A 250 -4.10 -3.77 0.58
C ILE A 250 -3.30 -4.60 1.59
N VAL A 251 -3.24 -4.12 2.83
CA VAL A 251 -2.59 -4.85 3.93
C VAL A 251 -3.64 -5.22 4.97
N TYR A 252 -3.69 -6.50 5.29
CA TYR A 252 -4.52 -7.09 6.33
C TYR A 252 -3.69 -7.35 7.58
N GLU A 253 -4.23 -7.05 8.75
CA GLU A 253 -3.64 -7.38 10.04
C GLU A 253 -4.57 -8.31 10.80
N ARG A 254 -4.05 -9.46 11.23
CA ARG A 254 -4.80 -10.46 11.98
C ARG A 254 -4.78 -10.14 13.46
N GLY A 255 -5.94 -10.20 14.10
CA GLY A 255 -6.09 -10.16 15.55
C GLY A 255 -5.75 -11.51 16.19
N GLN A 256 -5.69 -11.53 17.52
CA GLN A 256 -5.44 -12.75 18.30
C GLN A 256 -6.58 -13.77 18.20
N ASP A 257 -7.78 -13.32 17.85
CA ASP A 257 -8.98 -14.13 17.61
C ASP A 257 -9.02 -14.78 16.22
N GLY A 258 -7.99 -14.54 15.39
CA GLY A 258 -7.94 -15.03 14.00
C GLY A 258 -8.85 -14.27 13.03
N LEU A 259 -9.42 -13.14 13.45
CA LEU A 259 -10.17 -12.20 12.63
C LEU A 259 -9.29 -11.02 12.19
N LEU A 260 -9.79 -10.17 11.31
CA LEU A 260 -9.08 -8.98 10.86
C LEU A 260 -9.17 -7.86 11.92
N ALA A 261 -8.05 -7.49 12.51
CA ALA A 261 -7.93 -6.28 13.32
C ALA A 261 -7.90 -5.04 12.43
N ALA A 262 -7.35 -5.16 11.21
CA ALA A 262 -7.31 -4.07 10.25
C ALA A 262 -7.27 -4.56 8.81
N ALA A 263 -7.85 -3.75 7.90
CA ALA A 263 -7.62 -3.80 6.47
C ALA A 263 -7.33 -2.38 5.97
N ARG A 264 -6.18 -2.17 5.32
CA ARG A 264 -5.69 -0.85 4.91
C ARG A 264 -5.38 -0.82 3.43
N ALA A 265 -6.16 -0.05 2.64
CA ALA A 265 -5.96 0.13 1.21
C ALA A 265 -4.99 1.30 0.91
N TYR A 266 -4.24 1.19 -0.19
CA TYR A 266 -3.19 2.14 -0.57
C TYR A 266 -3.27 2.60 -2.04
N ASP A 267 -4.36 2.37 -2.72
CA ASP A 267 -4.54 2.66 -4.14
C ASP A 267 -5.77 3.51 -4.44
N ASP A 268 -5.72 4.20 -5.57
CA ASP A 268 -6.87 4.87 -6.16
C ASP A 268 -7.58 3.93 -7.13
N VAL A 269 -8.62 3.25 -6.68
CA VAL A 269 -9.56 2.59 -7.59
C VAL A 269 -10.64 3.58 -7.99
N GLU A 270 -10.78 3.84 -9.27
CA GLU A 270 -11.84 4.68 -9.80
C GLU A 270 -13.13 3.85 -9.94
N ALA A 271 -14.13 4.19 -9.12
CA ALA A 271 -15.44 3.60 -9.27
C ALA A 271 -16.09 4.10 -10.58
N PRO A 272 -16.86 3.25 -11.29
CA PRO A 272 -17.52 3.64 -12.53
C PRO A 272 -18.48 4.80 -12.31
N VAL A 273 -18.73 5.56 -13.39
CA VAL A 273 -19.72 6.65 -13.41
C VAL A 273 -21.09 6.10 -13.03
N GLY A 274 -21.76 6.71 -12.07
CA GLY A 274 -23.05 6.24 -11.56
C GLY A 274 -23.03 5.78 -10.10
N ARG A 275 -21.90 5.83 -9.45
CA ARG A 275 -21.78 5.57 -8.00
C ARG A 275 -22.75 6.45 -7.20
N PRO A 276 -23.42 5.94 -6.15
CA PRO A 276 -24.29 6.75 -5.29
C PRO A 276 -23.55 7.99 -4.78
N ALA A 277 -24.17 9.16 -4.93
CA ALA A 277 -23.51 10.47 -4.68
C ALA A 277 -23.27 10.77 -3.20
N LYS A 278 -23.79 9.98 -2.24
CA LYS A 278 -23.66 10.28 -0.81
C LYS A 278 -23.20 9.06 -0.02
N ARG A 279 -22.12 9.24 0.72
CA ARG A 279 -21.77 8.39 1.87
C ARG A 279 -22.83 8.60 2.95
N PRO A 280 -23.20 7.57 3.72
CA PRO A 280 -23.86 7.78 4.98
C PRO A 280 -22.96 8.64 5.88
N ASN A 281 -23.55 9.64 6.53
CA ASN A 281 -22.87 10.52 7.50
C ASN A 281 -22.50 9.75 8.76
#